data_9d3dc907bbed7789a58ce5f73ce378d4
#
_entry.id   9d3dc907bbed7789a58ce5f73ce378d4
#
_cell.length_a   1.000
_cell.length_b   1.000
_cell.length_c   1.000
_cell.angle_alpha   90.00
_cell.angle_beta   90.00
_cell.angle_gamma   90.00
#
_symmetry.space_group_name_H-M   'P 1'
#
loop_
_entity.id
_entity.type
_entity.pdbx_description
1 polymer ?
#
loop_
_entity_poly.entity_id
_entity_poly.type
_entity_poly.pdbx_seq_one_letter_code
_entity_poly.pdbx_strand_id
1 'polypeptide(L)'
;MMPLIRRGKDPVTIAALQHPLRVGDVVLLAAGADRYVVHRVWKINAAAIRTLGDNCANPDPWIPKDHVLGQAILYSRNNVKHRLDTTAARLWGRAWMAAFPLRKRCIQLKCIIRRCYKKLFLSHGPGGEDNGYRYTARKTEPADCAAECQRCE
;
A
#
# COMPACT_ATOMS: atom_id res chain seq x y z
N MET A 1 0.24 3.77 -1.77
CA MET A 1 -1.12 4.30 -1.54
C MET A 1 -1.92 4.51 -2.83
N MET A 2 -1.57 3.88 -3.95
CA MET A 2 -2.42 3.94 -5.17
C MET A 2 -3.80 3.31 -4.91
N PRO A 3 -4.91 3.86 -5.42
CA PRO A 3 -4.96 4.94 -6.42
C PRO A 3 -4.90 6.37 -5.87
N LEU A 4 -5.04 6.55 -4.55
CA LEU A 4 -5.18 7.90 -3.97
C LEU A 4 -3.88 8.72 -4.06
N ILE A 5 -2.73 8.16 -3.70
CA ILE A 5 -1.42 8.84 -3.69
C ILE A 5 -0.44 8.03 -4.52
N ARG A 6 0.16 8.64 -5.55
CA ARG A 6 1.13 7.98 -6.42
C ARG A 6 2.54 8.12 -5.82
N ARG A 7 3.18 6.97 -5.59
CA ARG A 7 4.54 6.92 -5.04
C ARG A 7 5.52 7.67 -5.94
N GLY A 8 6.36 8.52 -5.32
CA GLY A 8 7.39 9.30 -6.01
C GLY A 8 6.88 10.39 -6.95
N LYS A 9 5.56 10.60 -7.04
CA LYS A 9 4.96 11.60 -7.92
C LYS A 9 4.11 12.63 -7.18
N ASP A 10 3.36 12.20 -6.17
CA ASP A 10 2.45 13.07 -5.43
C ASP A 10 3.11 13.41 -4.07
N PRO A 11 3.59 14.63 -3.84
CA PRO A 11 4.08 15.04 -2.53
C PRO A 11 2.95 15.05 -1.50
N VAL A 12 3.27 14.61 -0.27
CA VAL A 12 2.33 14.51 0.84
C VAL A 12 2.81 15.40 1.98
N THR A 13 1.90 16.19 2.53
CA THR A 13 2.17 16.99 3.72
C THR A 13 1.73 16.22 4.96
N ILE A 14 2.66 16.01 5.87
CA ILE A 14 2.44 15.34 7.15
C ILE A 14 2.39 16.42 8.24
N ALA A 15 1.42 16.31 9.12
CA ALA A 15 1.33 17.13 10.33
C ALA A 15 1.35 16.24 11.59
N ALA A 16 1.69 16.82 12.73
CA ALA A 16 1.51 16.17 14.02
C ALA A 16 0.03 15.81 14.24
N LEU A 17 -0.22 14.79 15.05
CA LEU A 17 -1.59 14.38 15.38
C LEU A 17 -2.33 15.49 16.12
N GLN A 18 -3.33 16.08 15.48
CA GLN A 18 -4.16 17.16 16.06
C GLN A 18 -5.40 16.62 16.79
N HIS A 19 -5.73 15.36 16.60
CA HIS A 19 -6.88 14.71 17.21
C HIS A 19 -6.62 13.20 17.34
N PRO A 20 -7.39 12.48 18.16
CA PRO A 20 -7.30 11.01 18.23
C PRO A 20 -7.48 10.38 16.86
N LEU A 21 -6.64 9.38 16.57
CA LEU A 21 -6.68 8.63 15.32
C LEU A 21 -8.05 7.99 15.09
N ARG A 22 -8.50 8.02 13.85
CA ARG A 22 -9.78 7.45 13.41
C ARG A 22 -9.57 6.49 12.24
N VAL A 23 -10.47 5.52 12.11
CA VAL A 23 -10.50 4.65 10.93
C VAL A 23 -10.72 5.49 9.68
N GLY A 24 -9.87 5.27 8.67
CA GLY A 24 -9.86 6.02 7.43
C GLY A 24 -8.79 7.12 7.37
N ASP A 25 -8.19 7.52 8.49
CA ASP A 25 -7.08 8.48 8.50
C ASP A 25 -5.86 7.90 7.78
N VAL A 26 -5.12 8.76 7.12
CA VAL A 26 -3.85 8.42 6.45
C VAL A 26 -2.71 8.83 7.37
N VAL A 27 -1.85 7.89 7.73
CA VAL A 27 -0.78 8.11 8.72
C VAL A 27 0.58 7.75 8.16
N LEU A 28 1.60 8.46 8.64
CA LEU A 28 3.00 8.13 8.44
C LEU A 28 3.47 7.25 9.60
N LEU A 29 4.05 6.11 9.27
CA LEU A 29 4.54 5.11 10.21
C LEU A 29 6.04 4.92 10.05
N ALA A 30 6.74 4.70 11.16
CA ALA A 30 8.07 4.11 11.13
C ALA A 30 7.96 2.59 10.92
N ALA A 31 8.56 2.10 9.86
CA ALA A 31 8.54 0.67 9.48
C ALA A 31 9.95 0.04 9.56
N GLY A 32 10.79 0.51 10.47
CA GLY A 32 12.19 0.12 10.67
C GLY A 32 13.09 1.34 10.85
N ALA A 33 14.41 1.14 10.94
CA ALA A 33 15.35 2.20 11.27
C ALA A 33 15.28 3.40 10.31
N ASP A 34 15.19 3.16 8.99
CA ASP A 34 15.18 4.23 7.97
C ASP A 34 14.02 4.08 6.97
N ARG A 35 12.98 3.36 7.35
CA ARG A 35 11.84 3.09 6.48
C ARG A 35 10.57 3.73 7.01
N TYR A 36 9.97 4.56 6.18
CA TYR A 36 8.71 5.23 6.46
C TYR A 36 7.65 4.77 5.47
N VAL A 37 6.45 4.52 5.99
CA VAL A 37 5.33 4.05 5.18
C VAL A 37 4.11 4.93 5.44
N VAL A 38 3.43 5.31 4.38
CA VAL A 38 2.16 6.04 4.46
C VAL A 38 1.03 5.06 4.18
N HIS A 39 0.25 4.71 5.20
CA HIS A 39 -0.87 3.80 5.10
C HIS A 39 -2.14 4.37 5.73
N ARG A 40 -3.29 3.77 5.43
CA ARG A 40 -4.57 4.16 5.98
C ARG A 40 -4.91 3.33 7.20
N VAL A 41 -5.40 3.97 8.25
CA VAL A 41 -5.87 3.29 9.46
C VAL A 41 -7.10 2.46 9.14
N TRP A 42 -7.01 1.15 9.39
CA TRP A 42 -8.08 0.19 9.15
C TRP A 42 -8.81 -0.22 10.42
N LYS A 43 -8.07 -0.49 11.50
CA LYS A 43 -8.62 -0.84 12.82
C LYS A 43 -7.83 -0.13 13.91
N ILE A 44 -8.50 0.13 15.02
CA ILE A 44 -7.90 0.77 16.21
C ILE A 44 -8.36 0.01 17.44
N ASN A 45 -7.45 -0.19 18.38
CA ASN A 45 -7.75 -0.61 19.75
C ASN A 45 -7.15 0.41 20.76
N ALA A 46 -7.18 0.09 22.05
CA ALA A 46 -6.69 0.99 23.09
C ALA A 46 -5.19 1.34 22.91
N ALA A 47 -4.33 0.37 22.60
CA ALA A 47 -2.88 0.50 22.57
C ALA A 47 -2.29 0.62 21.17
N ALA A 48 -2.96 0.06 20.16
CA ALA A 48 -2.37 -0.14 18.83
C ALA A 48 -3.36 0.19 17.70
N ILE A 49 -2.81 0.35 16.52
CA ILE A 49 -3.56 0.49 15.27
C ILE A 49 -3.18 -0.61 14.29
N ARG A 50 -4.04 -0.88 13.36
CA ARG A 50 -3.78 -1.72 12.22
C ARG A 50 -4.03 -0.93 10.95
N THR A 51 -3.05 -0.89 10.07
CA THR A 51 -3.11 -0.10 8.85
C THR A 51 -3.22 -0.98 7.61
N LEU A 52 -3.55 -0.35 6.50
CA LEU A 52 -3.71 -1.01 5.22
C LEU A 52 -3.34 -0.03 4.10
N GLY A 53 -2.44 -0.43 3.24
CA GLY A 53 -2.19 0.28 2.00
C GLY A 53 -3.39 0.16 1.05
N ASP A 54 -3.73 1.25 0.36
CA ASP A 54 -4.91 1.27 -0.53
C ASP A 54 -4.83 0.23 -1.66
N ASN A 55 -3.63 -0.22 -2.02
CA ASN A 55 -3.41 -1.26 -3.05
C ASN A 55 -2.90 -2.59 -2.45
N CYS A 56 -2.89 -2.74 -1.14
CA CYS A 56 -2.44 -3.97 -0.49
C CYS A 56 -3.58 -4.97 -0.33
N ALA A 57 -3.27 -6.26 -0.54
CA ALA A 57 -4.22 -7.35 -0.35
C ALA A 57 -4.32 -7.79 1.12
N ASN A 58 -3.28 -7.50 1.91
CA ASN A 58 -3.21 -7.87 3.31
C ASN A 58 -2.98 -6.64 4.17
N PRO A 59 -3.64 -6.57 5.34
CA PRO A 59 -3.40 -5.50 6.30
C PRO A 59 -2.05 -5.71 7.00
N ASP A 60 -1.47 -4.62 7.47
CA ASP A 60 -0.29 -4.63 8.30
C ASP A 60 -0.55 -5.34 9.64
N PRO A 61 0.47 -5.79 10.36
CA PRO A 61 0.35 -6.26 11.74
C PRO A 61 -0.19 -5.13 12.64
N TRP A 62 -0.51 -5.46 13.89
CA TRP A 62 -0.81 -4.44 14.89
C TRP A 62 0.46 -3.64 15.22
N ILE A 63 0.36 -2.32 15.13
CA ILE A 63 1.46 -1.36 15.32
C ILE A 63 1.10 -0.49 16.53
N PRO A 64 1.98 -0.36 17.53
CA PRO A 64 1.78 0.56 18.64
C PRO A 64 1.54 1.99 18.16
N LYS A 65 0.71 2.75 18.87
CA LYS A 65 0.34 4.12 18.45
C LYS A 65 1.51 5.09 18.48
N ASP A 66 2.53 4.84 19.29
CA ASP A 66 3.78 5.61 19.37
C ASP A 66 4.66 5.51 18.12
N HIS A 67 4.45 4.49 17.29
CA HIS A 67 5.10 4.39 15.99
C HIS A 67 4.46 5.28 14.92
N VAL A 68 3.37 5.97 15.23
CA VAL A 68 2.72 6.92 14.32
C VAL A 68 3.43 8.26 14.43
N LEU A 69 4.18 8.61 13.39
CA LEU A 69 4.96 9.85 13.34
C LEU A 69 4.12 11.08 13.00
N GLY A 70 2.98 10.90 12.34
CA GLY A 70 2.09 11.98 11.98
C GLY A 70 0.95 11.55 11.08
N GLN A 71 0.08 12.51 10.78
CA GLN A 71 -1.07 12.33 9.90
C GLN A 71 -0.85 13.06 8.58
N ALA A 72 -1.18 12.42 7.47
CA ALA A 72 -1.22 13.07 6.17
C ALA A 72 -2.48 13.96 6.10
N ILE A 73 -2.27 15.26 5.99
CA ILE A 73 -3.34 16.25 5.91
C ILE A 73 -3.64 16.73 4.51
N LEU A 74 -2.67 16.61 3.60
CA LEU A 74 -2.76 17.09 2.24
C LEU A 74 -1.86 16.29 1.32
N TYR A 75 -2.28 16.08 0.06
CA TYR A 75 -1.39 15.65 -1.02
C TYR A 75 -1.58 16.56 -2.23
N SER A 76 -0.53 16.70 -3.05
CA SER A 76 -0.58 17.48 -4.28
C SER A 76 -0.51 16.55 -5.49
N ARG A 77 -1.43 16.74 -6.44
CA ARG A 77 -1.45 16.03 -7.72
C ARG A 77 -1.60 17.01 -8.87
N ASN A 78 -0.64 17.00 -9.80
CA ASN A 78 -0.63 17.93 -10.93
C ASN A 78 -0.79 19.40 -10.48
N ASN A 79 -0.08 19.81 -9.43
CA ASN A 79 -0.16 21.11 -8.77
C ASN A 79 -1.52 21.45 -8.11
N VAL A 80 -2.48 20.53 -8.10
CA VAL A 80 -3.74 20.68 -7.36
C VAL A 80 -3.59 20.08 -5.98
N LYS A 81 -3.89 20.86 -4.94
CA LYS A 81 -3.84 20.44 -3.54
C LYS A 81 -5.16 19.77 -3.13
N HIS A 82 -5.07 18.56 -2.61
CA HIS A 82 -6.20 17.77 -2.12
C HIS A 82 -6.07 17.57 -0.60
N ARG A 83 -7.04 18.05 0.16
CA ARG A 83 -7.06 17.90 1.61
C ARG A 83 -7.59 16.52 2.01
N LEU A 84 -6.94 15.92 3.02
CA LEU A 84 -7.30 14.62 3.60
C LEU A 84 -7.97 14.74 4.97
N ASP A 85 -7.88 15.91 5.59
CA ASP A 85 -8.41 16.22 6.93
C ASP A 85 -9.88 16.67 6.92
N THR A 86 -10.51 16.79 5.76
CA THR A 86 -11.92 17.18 5.62
C THR A 86 -12.87 16.03 6.01
N THR A 87 -14.07 16.40 6.44
CA THR A 87 -15.13 15.41 6.76
C THR A 87 -15.44 14.50 5.57
N ALA A 88 -15.52 15.07 4.37
CA ALA A 88 -15.76 14.30 3.14
C ALA A 88 -14.63 13.29 2.88
N ALA A 89 -13.36 13.70 3.02
CA ALA A 89 -12.22 12.81 2.85
C ALA A 89 -12.19 11.68 3.90
N ARG A 90 -12.60 11.97 5.13
CA ARG A 90 -12.73 10.97 6.20
C ARG A 90 -13.84 9.96 5.92
N LEU A 91 -15.01 10.44 5.50
CA LEU A 91 -16.12 9.55 5.11
C LEU A 91 -15.74 8.66 3.95
N TRP A 92 -15.10 9.22 2.92
CA TRP A 92 -14.54 8.46 1.82
C TRP A 92 -13.53 7.42 2.29
N GLY A 93 -12.61 7.80 3.19
CA GLY A 93 -11.62 6.89 3.75
C GLY A 93 -12.26 5.71 4.50
N ARG A 94 -13.32 5.96 5.27
CA ARG A 94 -14.10 4.90 5.96
C ARG A 94 -14.80 3.98 4.97
N ALA A 95 -15.50 4.53 3.98
CA ALA A 95 -16.14 3.75 2.93
C ALA A 95 -15.13 2.90 2.15
N TRP A 96 -13.96 3.49 1.85
CA TRP A 96 -12.85 2.80 1.19
C TRP A 96 -12.32 1.64 2.02
N MET A 97 -12.23 1.77 3.34
CA MET A 97 -11.84 0.67 4.23
C MET A 97 -12.93 -0.40 4.36
N ALA A 98 -14.19 -0.01 4.40
CA ALA A 98 -15.32 -0.96 4.42
C ALA A 98 -15.39 -1.79 3.13
N ALA A 99 -15.03 -1.23 1.98
CA ALA A 99 -14.96 -1.92 0.70
C ALA A 99 -13.74 -2.86 0.57
N PHE A 100 -12.89 -3.00 1.60
CA PHE A 100 -11.68 -3.82 1.55
C PHE A 100 -11.92 -5.28 1.11
N PRO A 101 -12.91 -6.03 1.59
CA PRO A 101 -13.09 -7.42 1.18
C PRO A 101 -13.34 -7.57 -0.32
N LEU A 102 -14.08 -6.65 -0.91
CA LEU A 102 -14.31 -6.62 -2.37
C LEU A 102 -13.00 -6.27 -3.12
N ARG A 103 -12.29 -5.23 -2.69
CA ARG A 103 -11.00 -4.83 -3.28
C ARG A 103 -9.95 -5.92 -3.20
N LYS A 104 -9.88 -6.63 -2.08
CA LYS A 104 -8.97 -7.77 -1.89
C LYS A 104 -9.16 -8.82 -2.99
N ARG A 105 -10.40 -9.19 -3.29
CA ARG A 105 -10.72 -10.13 -4.39
C ARG A 105 -10.27 -9.60 -5.74
N CYS A 106 -10.51 -8.32 -6.02
CA CYS A 106 -10.08 -7.68 -7.27
C CYS A 106 -8.53 -7.65 -7.41
N ILE A 107 -7.82 -7.37 -6.33
CA ILE A 107 -6.34 -7.37 -6.32
C ILE A 107 -5.82 -8.79 -6.57
N GLN A 108 -6.37 -9.78 -5.88
CA GLN A 108 -5.99 -11.19 -6.07
C GLN A 108 -6.25 -11.66 -7.50
N LEU A 109 -7.39 -11.31 -8.08
CA LEU A 109 -7.72 -11.64 -9.47
C LEU A 109 -6.73 -10.98 -10.45
N LYS A 110 -6.37 -9.71 -10.26
CA LYS A 110 -5.33 -9.04 -11.06
C LYS A 110 -3.98 -9.76 -10.97
N CYS A 111 -3.59 -10.22 -9.80
CA CYS A 111 -2.36 -10.99 -9.62
C CYS A 111 -2.40 -12.33 -10.36
N ILE A 112 -3.53 -13.04 -10.32
CA ILE A 112 -3.72 -14.29 -11.04
C ILE A 112 -3.65 -14.05 -12.56
N ILE A 113 -4.38 -13.08 -13.07
CA ILE A 113 -4.39 -12.71 -14.50
C ILE A 113 -2.97 -12.35 -14.97
N ARG A 114 -2.23 -11.52 -14.22
CA ARG A 114 -0.85 -11.18 -14.54
C ARG A 114 0.06 -12.41 -14.58
N ARG A 115 -0.12 -13.34 -13.64
CA ARG A 115 0.66 -14.59 -13.59
C ARG A 115 0.34 -15.51 -14.78
N CYS A 116 -0.93 -15.64 -15.13
CA CYS A 116 -1.35 -16.40 -16.31
C CYS A 116 -0.81 -15.77 -17.60
N TYR A 117 -0.89 -14.45 -17.72
CA TYR A 117 -0.38 -13.70 -18.86
C TYR A 117 1.13 -13.89 -19.04
N LYS A 118 1.91 -13.79 -17.94
CA LYS A 118 3.36 -14.06 -17.97
C LYS A 118 3.66 -15.49 -18.41
N LYS A 119 2.92 -16.49 -17.93
CA LYS A 119 3.10 -17.89 -18.36
C LYS A 119 2.80 -18.10 -19.84
N LEU A 120 1.74 -17.49 -20.35
CA LEU A 120 1.31 -17.67 -21.76
C LEU A 120 2.23 -16.94 -22.75
N PHE A 121 2.69 -15.73 -22.43
CA PHE A 121 3.46 -14.90 -23.36
C PHE A 121 4.98 -15.04 -23.22
N LEU A 122 5.52 -15.42 -22.05
CA LEU A 122 6.97 -15.60 -21.87
C LEU A 122 7.45 -17.03 -22.11
N SER A 123 6.54 -18.01 -22.32
CA SER A 123 6.88 -19.37 -22.77
C SER A 123 7.00 -19.51 -24.29
N HIS A 124 6.74 -18.45 -25.08
CA HIS A 124 6.83 -18.41 -26.54
C HIS A 124 7.77 -17.31 -27.05
N GLY A 125 8.90 -17.08 -26.38
CA GLY A 125 9.98 -16.26 -26.92
C GLY A 125 10.92 -17.14 -27.75
N PRO A 126 11.24 -16.81 -29.04
CA PRO A 126 12.26 -17.51 -29.79
C PRO A 126 13.62 -17.32 -29.12
N GLY A 127 14.44 -18.37 -29.11
CA GLY A 127 15.77 -18.39 -28.52
C GLY A 127 16.62 -17.20 -28.99
N GLY A 128 17.00 -16.38 -28.03
CA GLY A 128 17.96 -15.28 -28.20
C GLY A 128 19.04 -15.43 -27.14
N GLU A 129 20.26 -15.41 -27.59
CA GLU A 129 21.53 -15.69 -26.96
C GLU A 129 21.70 -15.14 -25.53
N ASP A 130 22.28 -15.99 -24.69
CA ASP A 130 22.73 -15.75 -23.33
C ASP A 130 23.71 -14.56 -23.24
N ASN A 131 23.24 -13.43 -22.78
CA ASN A 131 24.11 -12.44 -22.16
C ASN A 131 24.05 -12.59 -20.63
N GLY A 132 25.12 -13.15 -20.11
CA GLY A 132 25.39 -13.69 -18.78
C GLY A 132 25.08 -12.80 -17.59
N TYR A 133 23.82 -12.56 -17.27
CA TYR A 133 23.39 -12.17 -15.93
C TYR A 133 22.64 -13.32 -15.28
N ARG A 134 23.40 -14.10 -14.52
CA ARG A 134 22.90 -15.21 -13.72
C ARG A 134 22.04 -14.70 -12.57
N TYR A 135 20.74 -14.54 -12.84
CA TYR A 135 19.75 -14.38 -11.77
C TYR A 135 19.63 -15.73 -11.05
N THR A 136 20.19 -15.82 -9.87
CA THR A 136 19.93 -16.96 -8.98
C THR A 136 18.48 -16.90 -8.54
N ALA A 137 17.63 -17.67 -9.19
CA ALA A 137 16.26 -17.90 -8.76
C ALA A 137 16.28 -18.60 -7.40
N ARG A 138 16.14 -17.82 -6.32
CA ARG A 138 15.87 -18.36 -4.99
C ARG A 138 14.45 -18.94 -5.03
N LYS A 139 14.33 -20.24 -4.80
CA LYS A 139 13.09 -21.00 -4.69
C LYS A 139 12.25 -20.38 -3.57
N THR A 140 11.18 -19.67 -3.89
CA THR A 140 10.35 -18.94 -2.93
C THR A 140 9.15 -19.79 -2.55
N GLU A 141 8.98 -20.00 -1.25
CA GLU A 141 7.82 -20.65 -0.65
C GLU A 141 6.54 -19.80 -0.80
N PRO A 142 5.34 -20.37 -0.66
CA PRO A 142 4.06 -19.68 -0.92
C PRO A 142 3.78 -18.45 -0.02
N ALA A 143 4.57 -18.21 1.02
CA ALA A 143 4.52 -17.00 1.84
C ALA A 143 4.99 -15.74 1.12
N ASP A 144 5.78 -15.87 0.04
CA ASP A 144 6.38 -14.73 -0.68
C ASP A 144 5.42 -14.02 -1.66
N CYS A 145 4.22 -14.55 -1.89
CA CYS A 145 3.24 -13.88 -2.75
C CYS A 145 2.78 -12.53 -2.19
N ALA A 146 2.85 -12.34 -0.87
CA ALA A 146 2.56 -11.06 -0.21
C ALA A 146 3.69 -10.04 -0.39
N ALA A 147 4.94 -10.50 -0.35
CA ALA A 147 6.13 -9.66 -0.51
C ALA A 147 6.32 -9.20 -1.96
N GLU A 148 5.89 -10.00 -2.92
CA GLU A 148 5.99 -9.66 -4.35
C GLU A 148 4.90 -8.67 -4.78
N CYS A 149 3.75 -8.65 -4.10
CA CYS A 149 2.74 -7.61 -4.28
C CYS A 149 3.22 -6.25 -3.75
N GLN A 150 4.13 -6.22 -2.78
CA GLN A 150 4.77 -5.00 -2.29
C GLN A 150 5.88 -4.48 -3.22
N ARG A 151 6.46 -5.31 -4.09
CA ARG A 151 7.48 -4.91 -5.09
C ARG A 151 6.90 -4.39 -6.40
N CYS A 152 5.60 -4.53 -6.61
CA CYS A 152 4.91 -3.96 -7.78
C CYS A 152 4.41 -2.52 -7.55
N GLU A 153 4.73 -1.90 -6.42
CA GLU A 153 4.59 -0.47 -6.15
C GLU A 153 5.92 0.22 -6.43
#